data_75a5b929b4372d9b92ad444b0fee1fb2
#
_entry.id   75a5b929b4372d9b92ad444b0fee1fb2
#
_cell.length_a   1.000
_cell.length_b   1.000
_cell.length_c   1.000
_cell.angle_alpha   90.00
_cell.angle_beta   90.00
_cell.angle_gamma   90.00
#
_symmetry.space_group_name_H-M   'P 1'
#
loop_
_entity.id
_entity.type
_entity.pdbx_description
1 polymer ?
#
loop_
_entity_poly.entity_id
_entity_poly.type
_entity_poly.pdbx_seq_one_letter_code
_entity_poly.pdbx_strand_id
1 'polypeptide(L)'
;MLGLCKPDVCIVTQNLLRCSTDTHVVENLWIGLRVRALIANQPQGTHMECTVTWTGHAGGQSAMGFIAETGSGHVLAMDGAPDPAKPEHSGRNFAPRPMETVLAGTGGCTAYDVVLILKRGRHAVEGCSVKLTSERADTEPKVFTRIHMHFTVKGRNLPASAVERAIAMSHDKYCSASIMLAKTAAITTSFEVIKVGTEASA
;
A
#
# COMPACT_ATOMS: atom_id res chain seq x y z
N MET A 1 1.28 -54.74 -19.01
CA MET A 1 1.13 -53.63 -18.01
C MET A 1 2.03 -52.48 -18.46
N LEU A 2 1.42 -51.50 -19.13
CA LEU A 2 2.11 -50.32 -19.63
C LEU A 2 2.07 -49.25 -18.54
N GLY A 3 3.23 -49.00 -17.90
CA GLY A 3 3.40 -47.90 -16.96
C GLY A 3 3.46 -46.56 -17.70
N LEU A 4 2.48 -45.71 -17.45
CA LEU A 4 2.50 -44.32 -17.92
C LEU A 4 3.56 -43.52 -17.13
N CYS A 5 4.67 -43.26 -17.79
CA CYS A 5 5.66 -42.30 -17.32
C CYS A 5 5.03 -40.88 -17.34
N LYS A 6 4.95 -40.21 -16.19
CA LYS A 6 4.61 -38.80 -16.13
C LYS A 6 5.81 -37.98 -16.65
N PRO A 7 5.60 -36.91 -17.42
CA PRO A 7 6.70 -36.11 -17.93
C PRO A 7 7.39 -35.38 -16.76
N ASP A 8 8.71 -35.61 -16.66
CA ASP A 8 9.59 -34.92 -15.72
C ASP A 8 9.61 -33.42 -16.03
N VAL A 9 9.34 -32.60 -15.02
CA VAL A 9 9.44 -31.14 -15.15
C VAL A 9 10.89 -30.74 -14.99
N CYS A 10 11.54 -30.34 -16.08
CA CYS A 10 12.89 -29.76 -16.06
C CYS A 10 12.83 -28.29 -15.66
N ILE A 11 13.44 -27.93 -14.52
CA ILE A 11 13.61 -26.55 -14.09
C ILE A 11 14.97 -26.05 -14.60
N VAL A 12 14.93 -25.05 -15.48
CA VAL A 12 16.15 -24.38 -15.96
C VAL A 12 16.45 -23.19 -15.04
N THR A 13 17.39 -23.35 -14.13
CA THR A 13 18.07 -22.24 -13.44
C THR A 13 19.42 -22.00 -14.10
N GLN A 14 19.85 -20.73 -14.14
CA GLN A 14 21.14 -20.34 -14.77
C GLN A 14 22.29 -21.21 -14.23
N ASN A 15 22.67 -22.24 -14.98
CA ASN A 15 23.85 -23.12 -14.85
C ASN A 15 23.71 -24.50 -14.22
N LEU A 16 22.53 -25.04 -13.89
CA LEU A 16 22.44 -26.47 -13.51
C LEU A 16 21.04 -27.01 -13.76
N LEU A 17 20.93 -28.01 -14.63
CA LEU A 17 19.77 -28.86 -14.78
C LEU A 17 19.71 -29.82 -13.57
N ARG A 18 18.76 -29.63 -12.67
CA ARG A 18 18.38 -30.63 -11.65
C ARG A 18 16.93 -31.02 -11.86
N CYS A 19 16.68 -32.29 -12.06
CA CYS A 19 15.34 -32.90 -11.96
C CYS A 19 14.99 -33.01 -10.47
N SER A 20 13.89 -32.36 -10.03
CA SER A 20 13.34 -32.56 -8.70
C SER A 20 12.08 -33.42 -8.81
N THR A 21 12.04 -34.50 -8.06
CA THR A 21 10.85 -35.38 -7.93
C THR A 21 10.00 -34.99 -6.72
N ASP A 22 10.31 -33.89 -6.06
CA ASP A 22 9.59 -33.42 -4.89
C ASP A 22 8.29 -32.72 -5.31
N THR A 23 7.17 -33.39 -5.07
CA THR A 23 5.82 -32.94 -5.44
C THR A 23 5.45 -31.59 -4.79
N HIS A 24 5.93 -31.31 -3.57
CA HIS A 24 5.67 -30.02 -2.90
C HIS A 24 6.40 -28.86 -3.55
N VAL A 25 7.62 -29.05 -4.07
CA VAL A 25 8.36 -28.02 -4.80
C VAL A 25 7.70 -27.74 -6.15
N VAL A 26 7.20 -28.76 -6.83
CA VAL A 26 6.53 -28.62 -8.14
C VAL A 26 5.19 -27.91 -7.98
N GLU A 27 4.39 -28.24 -6.96
CA GLU A 27 3.10 -27.59 -6.71
C GLU A 27 3.27 -26.09 -6.37
N ASN A 28 4.24 -25.75 -5.52
CA ASN A 28 4.53 -24.35 -5.20
C ASN A 28 5.03 -23.56 -6.42
N LEU A 29 5.78 -24.18 -7.32
CA LEU A 29 6.24 -23.56 -8.55
C LEU A 29 5.09 -23.33 -9.54
N TRP A 30 4.14 -24.29 -9.65
CA TRP A 30 2.94 -24.16 -10.48
C TRP A 30 1.98 -23.11 -9.95
N ILE A 31 1.81 -22.99 -8.64
CA ILE A 31 1.03 -21.93 -8.00
C ILE A 31 1.68 -20.57 -8.28
N GLY A 32 2.98 -20.45 -8.11
CA GLY A 32 3.72 -19.22 -8.40
C GLY A 32 3.68 -18.80 -9.87
N LEU A 33 3.73 -19.75 -10.82
CA LEU A 33 3.61 -19.50 -12.25
C LEU A 33 2.17 -19.13 -12.66
N ARG A 34 1.15 -19.77 -12.08
CA ARG A 34 -0.26 -19.42 -12.30
C ARG A 34 -0.58 -18.03 -11.76
N VAL A 35 -0.09 -17.68 -10.57
CA VAL A 35 -0.26 -16.34 -9.99
C VAL A 35 0.43 -15.28 -10.86
N ARG A 36 1.65 -15.52 -11.35
CA ARG A 36 2.33 -14.58 -12.27
C ARG A 36 1.62 -14.44 -13.61
N ALA A 37 1.06 -15.52 -14.18
CA ALA A 37 0.29 -15.45 -15.41
C ALA A 37 -1.05 -14.72 -15.25
N LEU A 38 -1.71 -14.84 -14.09
CA LEU A 38 -2.91 -14.09 -13.75
C LEU A 38 -2.63 -12.60 -13.58
N ILE A 39 -1.49 -12.23 -12.97
CA ILE A 39 -1.08 -10.83 -12.79
C ILE A 39 -0.71 -10.17 -14.13
N ALA A 40 -0.10 -10.91 -15.07
CA ALA A 40 0.34 -10.37 -16.36
C ALA A 40 -0.81 -9.99 -17.31
N ASN A 41 -2.04 -10.42 -17.04
CA ASN A 41 -3.19 -10.26 -17.95
C ASN A 41 -4.32 -9.40 -17.37
N GLN A 42 -4.07 -8.66 -16.28
CA GLN A 42 -5.08 -7.74 -15.74
C GLN A 42 -5.09 -6.43 -16.53
N PRO A 43 -6.28 -5.99 -17.01
CA PRO A 43 -6.40 -4.67 -17.63
C PRO A 43 -6.07 -3.60 -16.59
N GLN A 44 -4.96 -2.92 -16.80
CA GLN A 44 -4.48 -1.86 -15.92
C GLN A 44 -5.50 -0.70 -15.91
N GLY A 45 -6.16 -0.46 -14.81
CA GLY A 45 -6.72 0.86 -14.56
C GLY A 45 -8.22 1.00 -14.23
N THR A 46 -9.09 0.02 -14.50
CA THR A 46 -10.54 0.17 -14.24
C THR A 46 -11.12 -0.84 -13.26
N HIS A 47 -10.44 -1.95 -13.02
CA HIS A 47 -10.88 -2.98 -12.07
C HIS A 47 -9.79 -3.20 -11.02
N MET A 48 -10.18 -3.12 -9.76
CA MET A 48 -9.34 -3.44 -8.61
C MET A 48 -10.06 -4.48 -7.78
N GLU A 49 -9.31 -5.48 -7.28
CA GLU A 49 -9.83 -6.50 -6.40
C GLU A 49 -8.89 -6.72 -5.22
N CYS A 50 -9.44 -7.12 -4.11
CA CYS A 50 -8.71 -7.67 -2.99
C CYS A 50 -9.58 -8.67 -2.24
N THR A 51 -8.93 -9.66 -1.64
CA THR A 51 -9.57 -10.59 -0.72
C THR A 51 -9.10 -10.30 0.69
N VAL A 52 -10.04 -10.12 1.62
CA VAL A 52 -9.71 -9.89 3.03
C VAL A 52 -10.18 -11.10 3.84
N THR A 53 -9.23 -11.76 4.49
CA THR A 53 -9.48 -12.98 5.26
C THR A 53 -9.22 -12.71 6.74
N TRP A 54 -10.20 -13.04 7.58
CA TRP A 54 -10.00 -13.06 9.02
C TRP A 54 -9.08 -14.21 9.41
N THR A 55 -8.05 -13.95 10.22
CA THR A 55 -7.06 -14.97 10.61
C THR A 55 -7.55 -15.92 11.71
N GLY A 56 -8.74 -15.69 12.27
CA GLY A 56 -9.37 -16.57 13.26
C GLY A 56 -8.66 -16.59 14.61
N HIS A 57 -8.74 -17.72 15.29
CA HIS A 57 -8.15 -17.94 16.59
C HIS A 57 -6.69 -18.43 16.47
N ALA A 58 -5.75 -17.55 16.15
CA ALA A 58 -4.34 -17.91 16.20
C ALA A 58 -3.90 -18.14 17.65
N GLY A 59 -3.55 -19.39 18.00
CA GLY A 59 -3.05 -19.75 19.33
C GLY A 59 -4.11 -19.82 20.45
N GLY A 60 -5.37 -20.15 20.11
CA GLY A 60 -6.42 -20.45 21.10
C GLY A 60 -7.08 -19.23 21.76
N GLN A 61 -6.73 -18.02 21.34
CA GLN A 61 -7.39 -16.78 21.78
C GLN A 61 -8.01 -16.06 20.58
N SER A 62 -9.21 -15.50 20.78
CA SER A 62 -9.86 -14.65 19.78
C SER A 62 -8.95 -13.48 19.41
N ALA A 63 -8.74 -13.28 18.12
CA ALA A 63 -7.94 -12.17 17.61
C ALA A 63 -8.69 -11.52 16.44
N MET A 64 -8.64 -10.19 16.37
CA MET A 64 -9.25 -9.40 15.29
C MET A 64 -8.21 -9.04 14.22
N GLY A 65 -7.39 -10.04 13.84
CA GLY A 65 -6.40 -9.92 12.77
C GLY A 65 -6.99 -10.29 11.42
N PHE A 66 -6.56 -9.58 10.38
CA PHE A 66 -6.96 -9.79 9.00
C PHE A 66 -5.76 -9.73 8.07
N ILE A 67 -5.80 -10.53 7.01
CA ILE A 67 -4.86 -10.48 5.90
C ILE A 67 -5.62 -10.08 4.65
N ALA A 68 -5.15 -9.04 3.99
CA ALA A 68 -5.65 -8.62 2.69
C ALA A 68 -4.65 -9.01 1.60
N GLU A 69 -5.12 -9.72 0.59
CA GLU A 69 -4.37 -10.06 -0.63
C GLU A 69 -4.92 -9.19 -1.76
N THR A 70 -4.06 -8.37 -2.35
CA THR A 70 -4.44 -7.44 -3.41
C THR A 70 -4.30 -8.09 -4.79
N GLY A 71 -5.08 -7.62 -5.77
CA GLY A 71 -4.96 -8.06 -7.16
C GLY A 71 -3.59 -7.81 -7.79
N SER A 72 -2.77 -6.92 -7.20
CA SER A 72 -1.37 -6.71 -7.59
C SER A 72 -0.39 -7.73 -6.98
N GLY A 73 -0.88 -8.72 -6.22
CA GLY A 73 -0.08 -9.80 -5.63
C GLY A 73 0.66 -9.42 -4.36
N HIS A 74 0.23 -8.37 -3.66
CA HIS A 74 0.81 -7.94 -2.39
C HIS A 74 -0.10 -8.28 -1.21
N VAL A 75 0.51 -8.42 -0.05
CA VAL A 75 -0.18 -8.74 1.20
C VAL A 75 -0.10 -7.58 2.16
N LEU A 76 -1.22 -7.27 2.82
CA LEU A 76 -1.32 -6.29 3.87
C LEU A 76 -1.98 -6.92 5.11
N ALA A 77 -1.30 -6.87 6.25
CA ALA A 77 -1.88 -7.28 7.52
C ALA A 77 -2.60 -6.11 8.18
N MET A 78 -3.71 -6.39 8.85
CA MET A 78 -4.47 -5.44 9.67
C MET A 78 -4.89 -6.10 10.98
N ASP A 79 -5.04 -5.30 12.04
CA ASP A 79 -5.49 -5.80 13.36
C ASP A 79 -6.39 -4.76 14.05
N GLY A 80 -7.07 -5.19 15.10
CA GLY A 80 -7.86 -4.33 15.98
C GLY A 80 -7.03 -3.71 17.11
N ALA A 81 -7.59 -2.68 17.75
CA ALA A 81 -7.05 -2.18 19.00
C ALA A 81 -7.32 -3.17 20.14
N PRO A 82 -6.43 -3.31 21.14
CA PRO A 82 -6.71 -4.04 22.35
C PRO A 82 -7.79 -3.30 23.17
N ASP A 83 -8.73 -4.07 23.72
CA ASP A 83 -9.72 -3.57 24.66
C ASP A 83 -9.69 -4.47 25.91
N PRO A 84 -9.10 -4.01 27.02
CA PRO A 84 -9.03 -4.80 28.25
C PRO A 84 -10.40 -5.17 28.83
N ALA A 85 -11.45 -4.41 28.53
CA ALA A 85 -12.82 -4.68 28.99
C ALA A 85 -13.52 -5.77 28.17
N LYS A 86 -13.04 -6.03 26.94
CA LYS A 86 -13.62 -7.02 26.02
C LYS A 86 -12.50 -7.76 25.25
N PRO A 87 -11.62 -8.47 25.93
CA PRO A 87 -10.43 -9.07 25.30
C PRO A 87 -10.80 -10.10 24.23
N GLU A 88 -11.93 -10.77 24.35
CA GLU A 88 -12.42 -11.77 23.41
C GLU A 88 -12.92 -11.18 22.07
N HIS A 89 -13.16 -9.85 22.01
CA HIS A 89 -13.63 -9.12 20.84
C HIS A 89 -12.65 -8.06 20.36
N SER A 90 -11.43 -8.03 20.91
CA SER A 90 -10.44 -7.01 20.62
C SER A 90 -9.25 -7.53 19.80
N GLY A 91 -8.54 -6.63 19.16
CA GLY A 91 -7.25 -6.92 18.52
C GLY A 91 -6.10 -6.95 19.51
N ARG A 92 -4.91 -7.24 19.00
CA ARG A 92 -3.65 -7.28 19.75
C ARG A 92 -2.69 -6.16 19.36
N ASN A 93 -3.08 -5.31 18.41
CA ASN A 93 -2.25 -4.23 17.88
C ASN A 93 -0.95 -4.74 17.23
N PHE A 94 -0.98 -5.90 16.58
CA PHE A 94 0.17 -6.47 15.85
C PHE A 94 0.32 -5.90 14.44
N ALA A 95 -0.70 -5.21 13.94
CA ALA A 95 -0.72 -4.58 12.64
C ALA A 95 -1.55 -3.28 12.68
N PRO A 96 -1.44 -2.42 11.66
CA PRO A 96 -2.26 -1.21 11.58
C PRO A 96 -3.76 -1.55 11.57
N ARG A 97 -4.55 -0.66 12.13
CA ARG A 97 -6.00 -0.76 12.10
C ARG A 97 -6.54 -0.48 10.70
N PRO A 98 -7.69 -1.02 10.31
CA PRO A 98 -8.27 -0.77 8.98
C PRO A 98 -8.38 0.72 8.63
N MET A 99 -8.80 1.57 9.55
CA MET A 99 -8.90 3.02 9.29
C MET A 99 -7.53 3.71 9.21
N GLU A 100 -6.52 3.22 9.90
CA GLU A 100 -5.13 3.69 9.73
C GLU A 100 -4.60 3.32 8.34
N THR A 101 -4.97 2.16 7.82
CA THR A 101 -4.64 1.73 6.46
C THR A 101 -5.30 2.63 5.40
N VAL A 102 -6.55 3.02 5.59
CA VAL A 102 -7.24 4.00 4.71
C VAL A 102 -6.49 5.34 4.72
N LEU A 103 -6.08 5.81 5.90
CA LEU A 103 -5.33 7.06 6.04
C LEU A 103 -3.95 6.96 5.39
N ALA A 104 -3.23 5.86 5.60
CA ALA A 104 -1.93 5.61 4.97
C ALA A 104 -2.03 5.52 3.44
N GLY A 105 -3.04 4.82 2.92
CA GLY A 105 -3.32 4.75 1.48
C GLY A 105 -3.60 6.11 0.87
N THR A 106 -4.32 6.97 1.60
CA THR A 106 -4.57 8.36 1.17
C THR A 106 -3.29 9.16 1.11
N GLY A 107 -2.43 9.04 2.13
CA GLY A 107 -1.11 9.68 2.15
C GLY A 107 -0.21 9.22 1.00
N GLY A 108 -0.19 7.91 0.72
CA GLY A 108 0.55 7.35 -0.40
C GLY A 108 0.04 7.84 -1.75
N CYS A 109 -1.28 7.88 -1.94
CA CYS A 109 -1.90 8.36 -3.17
C CYS A 109 -1.52 9.81 -3.46
N THR A 110 -1.68 10.71 -2.49
CA THR A 110 -1.37 12.14 -2.67
C THR A 110 0.14 12.39 -2.81
N ALA A 111 0.99 11.67 -2.05
CA ALA A 111 2.45 11.79 -2.19
C ALA A 111 2.93 11.36 -3.58
N TYR A 112 2.36 10.29 -4.12
CA TYR A 112 2.66 9.81 -5.48
C TYR A 112 2.37 10.88 -6.53
N ASP A 113 1.19 11.52 -6.46
CA ASP A 113 0.81 12.58 -7.38
C ASP A 113 1.75 13.79 -7.28
N VAL A 114 2.03 14.26 -6.06
CA VAL A 114 2.92 15.40 -5.83
C VAL A 114 4.30 15.15 -6.44
N VAL A 115 4.89 13.97 -6.16
CA VAL A 115 6.19 13.61 -6.74
C VAL A 115 6.11 13.52 -8.26
N LEU A 116 5.06 12.92 -8.81
CA LEU A 116 4.89 12.76 -10.25
C LEU A 116 4.73 14.12 -10.96
N ILE A 117 3.91 15.02 -10.40
CA ILE A 117 3.68 16.36 -10.95
C ILE A 117 4.99 17.16 -10.95
N LEU A 118 5.73 17.14 -9.84
CA LEU A 118 7.00 17.84 -9.73
C LEU A 118 8.04 17.28 -10.70
N LYS A 119 8.15 15.95 -10.83
CA LYS A 119 9.05 15.31 -11.81
C LYS A 119 8.68 15.65 -13.25
N ARG A 120 7.39 15.66 -13.59
CA ARG A 120 6.90 16.09 -14.93
C ARG A 120 7.19 17.58 -15.19
N GLY A 121 7.17 18.39 -14.12
CA GLY A 121 7.63 19.79 -14.16
C GLY A 121 9.15 19.95 -14.24
N ARG A 122 9.92 18.85 -14.36
CA ARG A 122 11.39 18.82 -14.41
C ARG A 122 12.06 19.39 -13.16
N HIS A 123 11.40 19.32 -12.02
CA HIS A 123 12.00 19.68 -10.74
C HIS A 123 12.82 18.54 -10.17
N ALA A 124 13.98 18.89 -9.57
CA ALA A 124 14.89 17.92 -8.95
C ALA A 124 14.39 17.54 -7.54
N VAL A 125 13.35 16.70 -7.48
CA VAL A 125 12.78 16.16 -6.24
C VAL A 125 13.62 14.96 -5.79
N GLU A 126 14.06 14.96 -4.54
CA GLU A 126 14.88 13.92 -3.91
C GLU A 126 14.16 13.20 -2.79
N GLY A 127 13.07 13.76 -2.25
CA GLY A 127 12.26 13.11 -1.23
C GLY A 127 10.92 13.79 -1.05
N CYS A 128 9.96 13.01 -0.62
CA CYS A 128 8.63 13.49 -0.23
C CYS A 128 8.11 12.61 0.92
N SER A 129 7.69 13.23 1.99
CA SER A 129 6.94 12.57 3.04
C SER A 129 5.67 13.35 3.36
N VAL A 130 4.63 12.64 3.77
CA VAL A 130 3.35 13.24 4.15
C VAL A 130 2.99 12.73 5.53
N LYS A 131 2.88 13.63 6.50
CA LYS A 131 2.33 13.34 7.82
C LYS A 131 0.84 13.66 7.81
N LEU A 132 0.02 12.66 8.12
CA LEU A 132 -1.43 12.84 8.21
C LEU A 132 -1.85 12.80 9.68
N THR A 133 -2.72 13.75 10.06
CA THR A 133 -3.46 13.73 11.31
C THR A 133 -4.95 13.77 10.98
N SER A 134 -5.77 13.10 11.78
CA SER A 134 -7.20 12.99 11.48
C SER A 134 -8.03 12.99 12.75
N GLU A 135 -9.26 13.46 12.62
CA GLU A 135 -10.32 13.33 13.60
C GLU A 135 -11.43 12.47 13.02
N ARG A 136 -12.12 11.74 13.87
CA ARG A 136 -13.27 10.90 13.51
C ARG A 136 -14.51 11.36 14.27
N ALA A 137 -15.68 11.05 13.73
CA ALA A 137 -16.94 11.29 14.42
C ALA A 137 -17.00 10.55 15.77
N ASP A 138 -17.56 11.19 16.77
CA ASP A 138 -17.74 10.60 18.11
C ASP A 138 -18.81 9.50 18.14
N THR A 139 -19.77 9.60 17.22
CA THR A 139 -20.88 8.64 17.06
C THR A 139 -20.69 7.75 15.84
N GLU A 140 -21.33 6.59 15.83
CA GLU A 140 -21.37 5.71 14.65
C GLU A 140 -22.23 6.31 13.51
N PRO A 141 -21.74 6.14 12.25
CA PRO A 141 -20.46 5.56 11.83
C PRO A 141 -19.31 6.54 12.09
N LYS A 142 -18.22 6.03 12.68
CA LYS A 142 -17.02 6.82 13.00
C LYS A 142 -16.20 7.15 11.75
N VAL A 143 -16.76 7.92 10.84
CA VAL A 143 -16.07 8.42 9.64
C VAL A 143 -15.01 9.47 9.99
N PHE A 144 -14.05 9.70 9.11
CA PHE A 144 -13.19 10.87 9.23
C PHE A 144 -14.01 12.15 9.06
N THR A 145 -13.82 13.10 9.96
CA THR A 145 -14.44 14.44 9.92
C THR A 145 -13.44 15.53 9.56
N ARG A 146 -12.16 15.32 9.91
CA ARG A 146 -11.04 16.18 9.53
C ARG A 146 -9.81 15.36 9.19
N ILE A 147 -9.06 15.81 8.19
CA ILE A 147 -7.74 15.27 7.84
C ILE A 147 -6.84 16.43 7.51
N HIS A 148 -5.70 16.51 8.20
CA HIS A 148 -4.64 17.46 7.87
C HIS A 148 -3.45 16.69 7.29
N MET A 149 -2.93 17.16 6.14
CA MET A 149 -1.79 16.57 5.45
C MET A 149 -0.65 17.58 5.43
N HIS A 150 0.43 17.30 6.14
CA HIS A 150 1.64 18.08 6.11
C HIS A 150 2.68 17.43 5.22
N PHE A 151 3.10 18.12 4.17
CA PHE A 151 4.08 17.62 3.19
C PHE A 151 5.47 18.17 3.52
N THR A 152 6.47 17.29 3.60
CA THR A 152 7.89 17.68 3.62
C THR A 152 8.51 17.23 2.31
N VAL A 153 8.85 18.19 1.44
CA VAL A 153 9.41 17.90 0.11
C VAL A 153 10.86 18.35 0.04
N LYS A 154 11.74 17.41 -0.32
CA LYS A 154 13.19 17.66 -0.45
C LYS A 154 13.58 17.76 -1.91
N GLY A 155 14.46 18.70 -2.23
CA GLY A 155 14.95 18.84 -3.60
C GLY A 155 15.92 20.00 -3.80
N ARG A 156 16.61 19.97 -4.96
CA ARG A 156 17.54 21.01 -5.35
C ARG A 156 16.81 22.09 -6.13
N ASN A 157 17.01 23.35 -5.72
CA ASN A 157 16.39 24.52 -6.36
C ASN A 157 14.87 24.38 -6.59
N LEU A 158 14.19 23.69 -5.66
CA LEU A 158 12.76 23.41 -5.77
C LEU A 158 11.95 24.63 -5.31
N PRO A 159 11.18 25.29 -6.20
CA PRO A 159 10.37 26.44 -5.83
C PRO A 159 9.18 26.04 -4.94
N ALA A 160 8.94 26.77 -3.85
CA ALA A 160 7.79 26.52 -2.98
C ALA A 160 6.46 26.60 -3.74
N SER A 161 6.32 27.53 -4.70
CA SER A 161 5.13 27.68 -5.55
C SER A 161 4.87 26.44 -6.44
N ALA A 162 5.92 25.72 -6.84
CA ALA A 162 5.74 24.48 -7.60
C ALA A 162 5.21 23.36 -6.71
N VAL A 163 5.68 23.28 -5.45
CA VAL A 163 5.20 22.30 -4.47
C VAL A 163 3.74 22.61 -4.10
N GLU A 164 3.42 23.85 -3.79
CA GLU A 164 2.06 24.30 -3.48
C GLU A 164 1.08 23.91 -4.60
N ARG A 165 1.43 24.24 -5.85
CA ARG A 165 0.61 23.88 -7.01
C ARG A 165 0.48 22.37 -7.20
N ALA A 166 1.54 21.59 -6.95
CA ALA A 166 1.48 20.13 -7.08
C ALA A 166 0.53 19.54 -6.03
N ILE A 167 0.54 20.03 -4.80
CA ILE A 167 -0.36 19.62 -3.72
C ILE A 167 -1.81 19.98 -4.07
N ALA A 168 -2.08 21.19 -4.50
CA ALA A 168 -3.40 21.63 -4.92
C ALA A 168 -3.94 20.76 -6.08
N MET A 169 -3.12 20.54 -7.12
CA MET A 169 -3.50 19.68 -8.25
C MET A 169 -3.78 18.22 -7.85
N SER A 170 -3.01 17.66 -6.90
CA SER A 170 -3.28 16.33 -6.37
C SER A 170 -4.65 16.30 -5.70
N HIS A 171 -4.90 17.22 -4.78
CA HIS A 171 -6.13 17.26 -4.01
C HIS A 171 -7.38 17.56 -4.86
N ASP A 172 -7.29 18.50 -5.80
CA ASP A 172 -8.45 18.99 -6.57
C ASP A 172 -8.78 18.06 -7.74
N LYS A 173 -7.80 17.32 -8.29
CA LYS A 173 -7.98 16.64 -9.56
C LYS A 173 -7.52 15.18 -9.63
N TYR A 174 -6.42 14.81 -8.96
CA TYR A 174 -5.78 13.53 -9.26
C TYR A 174 -5.92 12.47 -8.16
N CYS A 175 -5.80 12.86 -6.89
CA CYS A 175 -5.83 11.89 -5.80
C CYS A 175 -7.25 11.39 -5.53
N SER A 176 -7.60 10.24 -6.10
CA SER A 176 -8.92 9.62 -5.91
C SER A 176 -9.25 9.40 -4.44
N ALA A 177 -8.27 9.02 -3.61
CA ALA A 177 -8.47 8.78 -2.19
C ALA A 177 -8.87 10.05 -1.44
N SER A 178 -8.15 11.18 -1.63
CA SER A 178 -8.48 12.44 -0.98
C SER A 178 -9.82 13.01 -1.47
N ILE A 179 -10.12 12.90 -2.76
CA ILE A 179 -11.41 13.33 -3.34
C ILE A 179 -12.59 12.53 -2.77
N MET A 180 -12.42 11.22 -2.59
CA MET A 180 -13.45 10.39 -1.95
C MET A 180 -13.66 10.78 -0.48
N LEU A 181 -12.58 10.91 0.29
CA LEU A 181 -12.66 11.25 1.71
C LEU A 181 -13.15 12.68 1.96
N ALA A 182 -12.92 13.61 1.04
CA ALA A 182 -13.44 14.98 1.10
C ALA A 182 -14.99 15.05 1.08
N LYS A 183 -15.67 13.94 0.79
CA LYS A 183 -17.14 13.88 0.89
C LYS A 183 -17.65 13.83 2.33
N THR A 184 -16.80 13.40 3.27
CA THR A 184 -17.15 13.30 4.70
C THR A 184 -16.20 14.11 5.59
N ALA A 185 -14.97 14.37 5.16
CA ALA A 185 -13.93 15.02 5.94
C ALA A 185 -13.52 16.38 5.36
N ALA A 186 -13.34 17.38 6.22
CA ALA A 186 -12.64 18.60 5.84
C ALA A 186 -11.14 18.29 5.70
N ILE A 187 -10.59 18.40 4.49
CA ILE A 187 -9.18 18.16 4.22
C ILE A 187 -8.43 19.48 4.14
N THR A 188 -7.34 19.59 4.88
CA THR A 188 -6.43 20.74 4.88
C THR A 188 -5.01 20.30 4.60
N THR A 189 -4.23 21.15 3.97
CA THR A 189 -2.83 20.88 3.62
C THR A 189 -1.90 21.96 4.13
N SER A 190 -0.68 21.57 4.47
CA SER A 190 0.46 22.46 4.68
C SER A 190 1.71 21.81 4.14
N PHE A 191 2.76 22.58 3.91
CA PHE A 191 4.00 22.02 3.42
C PHE A 191 5.24 22.79 3.86
N GLU A 192 6.38 22.11 3.79
CA GLU A 192 7.71 22.70 3.87
C GLU A 192 8.58 22.17 2.74
N VAL A 193 9.54 22.99 2.30
CA VAL A 193 10.53 22.61 1.28
C VAL A 193 11.92 22.60 1.92
N ILE A 194 12.54 21.43 1.94
CA ILE A 194 13.92 21.25 2.41
C ILE A 194 14.84 21.35 1.20
N LYS A 195 15.71 22.35 1.21
CA LYS A 195 16.75 22.51 0.18
C LYS A 195 17.86 21.49 0.44
N VAL A 196 18.13 20.64 -0.53
CA VAL A 196 19.31 19.79 -0.52
C VAL A 196 20.46 20.57 -1.17
N GLY A 197 21.58 20.71 -0.42
CA GLY A 197 22.75 21.38 -0.95
C GLY A 197 23.34 20.59 -2.11
N THR A 198 23.89 21.28 -3.11
CA THR A 198 24.84 20.66 -4.02
C THR A 198 26.08 20.33 -3.19
N GLU A 199 26.34 19.05 -2.90
CA GLU A 199 27.70 18.71 -2.48
C GLU A 199 28.63 19.17 -3.60
N ALA A 200 29.49 20.15 -3.26
CA ALA A 200 30.57 20.52 -4.15
C ALA A 200 31.41 19.26 -4.33
N SER A 201 31.40 18.70 -5.55
CA SER A 201 32.34 17.66 -5.93
C SER A 201 33.75 18.20 -5.72
N ALA A 202 34.41 17.69 -4.68
CA ALA A 202 35.84 17.90 -4.45
C ALA A 202 36.65 17.09 -5.45
#